data_73ef9a42e9f5373f54117ba4d6c88577
#
_entry.id   73ef9a42e9f5373f54117ba4d6c88577
#
_cell.length_a   1.000
_cell.length_b   1.000
_cell.length_c   1.000
_cell.angle_alpha   90.00
_cell.angle_beta   90.00
_cell.angle_gamma   90.00
#
_symmetry.space_group_name_H-M   'P 1'
#
loop_
_entity.id
_entity.type
_entity.pdbx_description
1 polymer ?
#
loop_
_entity_poly.entity_id
_entity_poly.type
_entity_poly.pdbx_seq_one_letter_code
_entity_poly.pdbx_strand_id
1 'polypeptide(L)'
;MLRVFALALALLCLTSVAQAESPATEPTTTIEEVLQQLRSRSFDDKAAAIDALAHSGHPRADALLKALQDRRLLLDRASDRIVLGERADGGWQLHDPLSEADLGTVESRAAAPITINNRLRRQIENLQAVVGLNNPDAAQRRAAATSLIGTKDPDLLAALRERRAREDNTSVAAAIDTTLNTAALYSEDSDLNTRLNAIEALSGSLEPTVRNALRSRLDSDAPSERKAVETALKRIDARTARYQTADTLFFGLSLGSVLLLAAIGLAITFGVMGVINMAHGELIMLGAYTTFVVQQVFPQGHEWSLLVAIPAAFLISGFVGVLIERFVIRYLYGRPLETLLATFGISLILQQAVRVIFSPLNRSVVTPEWMSGAWQINPVFSLTFNRLYIIAFALTVFLGLLLVLKKTRLGLQVRAVSQNRQTARGLGIRSDRINALTFGLGSGIAGVAGVALAQLTNVGPNLGQAYIIDSFMVVVFGGVGNLWGTLTAAFSLGIANKLLEPVSGAVLAKIFVLVFIILFIQRKPRGLFPQRGRAAEE
;
A
#
# COMPACT_ATOMS: atom_id res chain seq x y z
N MET A 1 70.43 -6.62 -43.23
CA MET A 1 70.56 -6.05 -41.88
C MET A 1 69.25 -6.16 -41.00
N LEU A 2 68.10 -6.44 -41.63
CA LEU A 2 66.83 -6.51 -40.83
C LEU A 2 66.54 -7.88 -40.14
N ARG A 3 67.27 -8.92 -40.53
CA ARG A 3 67.10 -10.27 -39.96
C ARG A 3 68.03 -10.59 -38.77
N VAL A 4 69.05 -9.79 -38.54
CA VAL A 4 69.98 -9.94 -37.41
C VAL A 4 69.46 -9.16 -36.18
N PHE A 5 68.65 -8.13 -36.39
CA PHE A 5 68.03 -7.34 -35.31
C PHE A 5 66.86 -8.05 -34.65
N ALA A 6 66.13 -8.92 -35.38
CA ALA A 6 65.03 -9.67 -34.84
C ALA A 6 65.46 -10.87 -33.95
N LEU A 7 66.68 -11.42 -34.20
CA LEU A 7 67.23 -12.50 -33.37
C LEU A 7 67.88 -12.01 -32.09
N ALA A 8 68.41 -10.77 -32.08
CA ALA A 8 68.95 -10.13 -30.86
C ALA A 8 67.86 -9.69 -29.88
N LEU A 9 66.68 -9.30 -30.38
CA LEU A 9 65.55 -8.94 -29.53
C LEU A 9 64.85 -10.15 -28.92
N ALA A 10 64.90 -11.31 -29.58
CA ALA A 10 64.34 -12.56 -29.06
C ALA A 10 65.23 -13.23 -27.99
N LEU A 11 66.55 -12.94 -27.98
CA LEU A 11 67.49 -13.48 -26.99
C LEU A 11 67.57 -12.62 -25.71
N LEU A 12 67.14 -11.34 -25.76
CA LEU A 12 67.08 -10.47 -24.56
C LEU A 12 65.82 -10.67 -23.70
N CYS A 13 64.84 -11.38 -24.20
CA CYS A 13 63.63 -11.72 -23.45
C CYS A 13 63.71 -13.04 -22.68
N LEU A 14 64.86 -13.74 -22.72
CA LEU A 14 64.99 -15.07 -22.12
C LEU A 14 65.86 -15.13 -20.87
N THR A 15 66.35 -14.00 -20.34
CA THR A 15 67.18 -13.98 -19.11
C THR A 15 66.76 -12.95 -18.10
N SER A 16 65.50 -13.00 -17.64
CA SER A 16 65.10 -12.40 -16.36
C SER A 16 63.90 -13.11 -15.79
N VAL A 17 64.07 -14.41 -15.52
CA VAL A 17 63.29 -15.08 -14.50
C VAL A 17 64.03 -14.84 -13.18
N ALA A 18 63.92 -13.64 -12.63
CA ALA A 18 64.20 -13.42 -11.23
C ALA A 18 63.04 -14.08 -10.46
N GLN A 19 63.38 -15.01 -9.60
CA GLN A 19 62.51 -15.53 -8.56
C GLN A 19 61.97 -14.35 -7.74
N ALA A 20 60.77 -13.93 -8.06
CA ALA A 20 59.95 -13.23 -7.10
C ALA A 20 59.30 -14.31 -6.21
N GLU A 21 59.72 -14.39 -4.98
CA GLU A 21 58.99 -15.10 -3.93
C GLU A 21 57.53 -14.64 -4.01
N SER A 22 56.65 -15.57 -4.35
CA SER A 22 55.20 -15.38 -4.23
C SER A 22 54.89 -15.07 -2.77
N PRO A 23 54.18 -13.97 -2.42
CA PRO A 23 53.59 -13.85 -1.14
C PRO A 23 52.66 -15.07 -0.99
N ALA A 24 52.70 -15.71 0.17
CA ALA A 24 51.86 -16.84 0.52
C ALA A 24 50.39 -16.47 0.17
N THR A 25 49.88 -17.13 -0.86
CA THR A 25 48.45 -17.05 -1.20
C THR A 25 47.74 -17.74 -0.04
N GLU A 26 47.09 -16.97 0.80
CA GLU A 26 46.06 -17.51 1.66
C GLU A 26 45.11 -18.33 0.77
N PRO A 27 44.69 -19.54 1.19
CA PRO A 27 43.82 -20.37 0.37
C PRO A 27 42.52 -19.60 0.14
N THR A 28 42.34 -19.09 -1.08
CA THR A 28 41.07 -18.50 -1.53
C THR A 28 40.08 -19.64 -1.56
N THR A 29 39.39 -19.85 -0.46
CA THR A 29 38.29 -20.81 -0.35
C THR A 29 37.28 -20.40 -1.42
N THR A 30 37.02 -21.27 -2.36
CA THR A 30 36.04 -20.97 -3.42
C THR A 30 34.67 -20.79 -2.79
N ILE A 31 33.84 -19.90 -3.34
CA ILE A 31 32.47 -19.67 -2.80
C ILE A 31 31.66 -20.96 -2.74
N GLU A 32 31.94 -21.90 -3.60
CA GLU A 32 31.34 -23.24 -3.61
C GLU A 32 31.71 -24.03 -2.35
N GLU A 33 32.97 -23.99 -1.92
CA GLU A 33 33.44 -24.63 -0.68
C GLU A 33 32.79 -23.98 0.54
N VAL A 34 32.66 -22.65 0.54
CA VAL A 34 31.96 -21.89 1.61
C VAL A 34 30.50 -22.30 1.69
N LEU A 35 29.82 -22.43 0.54
CA LEU A 35 28.44 -22.92 0.51
C LEU A 35 28.34 -24.35 1.06
N GLN A 36 29.29 -25.23 0.71
CA GLN A 36 29.29 -26.60 1.23
C GLN A 36 29.45 -26.66 2.77
N GLN A 37 30.19 -25.73 3.37
CA GLN A 37 30.33 -25.66 4.84
C GLN A 37 29.00 -25.34 5.54
N LEU A 38 28.05 -24.64 4.89
CA LEU A 38 26.72 -24.41 5.44
C LEU A 38 25.89 -25.69 5.65
N ARG A 39 26.32 -26.83 5.12
CA ARG A 39 25.73 -28.15 5.36
C ARG A 39 26.06 -28.73 6.73
N SER A 40 27.10 -28.22 7.38
CA SER A 40 27.53 -28.71 8.69
C SER A 40 26.36 -28.70 9.67
N ARG A 41 26.33 -29.67 10.58
CA ARG A 41 25.40 -29.66 11.74
C ARG A 41 25.86 -28.71 12.83
N SER A 42 27.15 -28.35 12.84
CA SER A 42 27.72 -27.39 13.79
C SER A 42 27.27 -25.97 13.44
N PHE A 43 26.77 -25.25 14.43
CA PHE A 43 26.46 -23.84 14.27
C PHE A 43 27.71 -22.94 14.21
N ASP A 44 28.83 -23.40 14.72
CA ASP A 44 30.09 -22.65 14.66
C ASP A 44 30.72 -22.74 13.26
N ASP A 45 30.66 -23.90 12.59
CA ASP A 45 31.09 -24.03 11.21
C ASP A 45 30.22 -23.18 10.29
N LYS A 46 28.91 -23.18 10.54
CA LYS A 46 27.99 -22.31 9.79
C LYS A 46 28.29 -20.82 10.02
N ALA A 47 28.68 -20.44 11.25
CA ALA A 47 29.07 -19.06 11.57
C ALA A 47 30.30 -18.65 10.76
N ALA A 48 31.31 -19.50 10.69
CA ALA A 48 32.52 -19.27 9.89
C ALA A 48 32.20 -19.19 8.38
N ALA A 49 31.33 -20.07 7.87
CA ALA A 49 30.89 -20.04 6.47
C ALA A 49 30.10 -18.76 6.14
N ILE A 50 29.22 -18.28 7.02
CA ILE A 50 28.47 -17.03 6.86
C ILE A 50 29.43 -15.84 6.79
N ASP A 51 30.44 -15.82 7.66
CA ASP A 51 31.46 -14.77 7.68
C ASP A 51 32.32 -14.78 6.41
N ALA A 52 32.80 -15.94 5.99
CA ALA A 52 33.53 -16.13 4.75
C ALA A 52 32.71 -15.72 3.53
N LEU A 53 31.40 -16.05 3.50
CA LEU A 53 30.49 -15.65 2.43
C LEU A 53 30.35 -14.13 2.34
N ALA A 54 30.19 -13.45 3.47
CA ALA A 54 30.06 -11.98 3.53
C ALA A 54 31.34 -11.27 3.03
N HIS A 55 32.53 -11.81 3.35
CA HIS A 55 33.81 -11.22 2.96
C HIS A 55 34.33 -11.73 1.59
N SER A 56 33.62 -12.65 0.94
CA SER A 56 34.05 -13.24 -0.34
C SER A 56 34.14 -12.23 -1.51
N GLY A 57 33.51 -11.05 -1.39
CA GLY A 57 33.40 -10.06 -2.47
C GLY A 57 32.56 -10.53 -3.66
N HIS A 58 31.89 -11.68 -3.57
CA HIS A 58 31.10 -12.22 -4.67
C HIS A 58 29.81 -11.40 -4.86
N PRO A 59 29.41 -11.06 -6.11
CA PRO A 59 28.22 -10.22 -6.37
C PRO A 59 26.91 -10.74 -5.76
N ARG A 60 26.82 -12.04 -5.54
CA ARG A 60 25.64 -12.71 -4.98
C ARG A 60 25.70 -12.98 -3.47
N ALA A 61 26.76 -12.59 -2.78
CA ALA A 61 26.93 -12.89 -1.36
C ALA A 61 25.75 -12.37 -0.53
N ASP A 62 25.33 -11.12 -0.74
CA ASP A 62 24.18 -10.51 -0.04
C ASP A 62 22.86 -11.24 -0.33
N ALA A 63 22.60 -11.59 -1.60
CA ALA A 63 21.42 -12.34 -2.00
C ALA A 63 21.37 -13.74 -1.37
N LEU A 64 22.52 -14.42 -1.25
CA LEU A 64 22.62 -15.73 -0.61
C LEU A 64 22.44 -15.67 0.90
N LEU A 65 23.01 -14.66 1.56
CA LEU A 65 22.78 -14.40 2.98
C LEU A 65 21.31 -14.11 3.28
N LYS A 66 20.67 -13.32 2.44
CA LYS A 66 19.24 -13.05 2.52
C LYS A 66 18.40 -14.31 2.29
N ALA A 67 18.74 -15.11 1.27
CA ALA A 67 18.07 -16.38 1.01
C ALA A 67 18.20 -17.36 2.20
N LEU A 68 19.34 -17.36 2.89
CA LEU A 68 19.56 -18.15 4.10
C LEU A 68 18.65 -17.67 5.25
N GLN A 69 18.53 -16.36 5.44
CA GLN A 69 17.67 -15.74 6.45
C GLN A 69 16.18 -16.02 6.17
N ASP A 70 15.77 -15.93 4.91
CA ASP A 70 14.39 -16.15 4.42
C ASP A 70 14.04 -17.64 4.29
N ARG A 71 14.96 -18.56 4.67
CA ARG A 71 14.81 -20.02 4.54
C ARG A 71 14.61 -20.49 3.10
N ARG A 72 15.12 -19.75 2.13
CA ARG A 72 15.10 -20.08 0.69
C ARG A 72 16.37 -20.82 0.25
N LEU A 73 17.40 -20.83 1.08
CA LEU A 73 18.58 -21.65 0.85
C LEU A 73 18.34 -23.05 1.42
N LEU A 74 18.28 -24.04 0.53
CA LEU A 74 17.85 -25.41 0.85
C LEU A 74 19.01 -26.39 0.64
N LEU A 75 18.98 -27.49 1.36
CA LEU A 75 19.78 -28.67 1.06
C LEU A 75 18.90 -29.65 0.26
N ASP A 76 19.23 -29.86 -1.01
CA ASP A 76 18.64 -30.93 -1.81
C ASP A 76 19.21 -32.28 -1.37
N ARG A 77 18.33 -33.17 -0.92
CA ARG A 77 18.72 -34.49 -0.38
C ARG A 77 19.15 -35.49 -1.45
N ALA A 78 18.72 -35.28 -2.69
CA ALA A 78 19.02 -36.17 -3.80
C ALA A 78 20.44 -35.92 -4.35
N SER A 79 20.80 -34.66 -4.55
CA SER A 79 22.11 -34.26 -5.06
C SER A 79 23.13 -33.96 -3.96
N ASP A 80 22.68 -33.86 -2.70
CA ASP A 80 23.46 -33.42 -1.54
C ASP A 80 24.15 -32.05 -1.75
N ARG A 81 23.46 -31.14 -2.47
CA ARG A 81 23.93 -29.79 -2.79
C ARG A 81 23.05 -28.72 -2.16
N ILE A 82 23.65 -27.56 -1.96
CA ILE A 82 22.90 -26.38 -1.57
C ILE A 82 22.31 -25.75 -2.82
N VAL A 83 21.00 -25.43 -2.76
CA VAL A 83 20.22 -24.89 -3.86
C VAL A 83 19.35 -23.73 -3.35
N LEU A 84 19.01 -22.82 -4.23
CA LEU A 84 18.02 -21.77 -3.95
C LEU A 84 16.62 -22.32 -4.27
N GLY A 85 15.67 -22.22 -3.35
CA GLY A 85 14.31 -22.71 -3.54
C GLY A 85 13.27 -21.59 -3.52
N GLU A 86 12.34 -21.68 -4.47
CA GLU A 86 11.11 -20.88 -4.48
C GLU A 86 9.91 -21.80 -4.29
N ARG A 87 8.92 -21.35 -3.51
CA ARG A 87 7.72 -22.17 -3.29
C ARG A 87 6.89 -22.25 -4.58
N ALA A 88 6.62 -23.48 -5.01
CA ALA A 88 5.73 -23.80 -6.13
C ALA A 88 4.57 -24.69 -5.63
N ASP A 89 3.54 -24.86 -6.46
CA ASP A 89 2.39 -25.71 -6.14
C ASP A 89 2.83 -27.15 -5.84
N GLY A 90 2.76 -27.50 -4.55
CA GLY A 90 3.09 -28.85 -4.06
C GLY A 90 4.56 -29.12 -3.72
N GLY A 91 5.50 -28.15 -3.92
CA GLY A 91 6.92 -28.38 -3.70
C GLY A 91 7.80 -27.14 -3.72
N TRP A 92 9.03 -27.34 -4.22
CA TRP A 92 10.03 -26.31 -4.40
C TRP A 92 10.50 -26.30 -5.87
N GLN A 93 10.52 -25.11 -6.48
CA GLN A 93 11.30 -24.85 -7.68
C GLN A 93 12.74 -24.59 -7.23
N LEU A 94 13.70 -25.35 -7.76
CA LEU A 94 15.09 -25.26 -7.39
C LEU A 94 15.90 -24.49 -8.44
N HIS A 95 16.82 -23.67 -7.96
CA HIS A 95 17.76 -22.93 -8.79
C HIS A 95 19.19 -23.11 -8.25
N ASP A 96 20.15 -23.07 -9.14
CA ASP A 96 21.55 -23.04 -8.74
C ASP A 96 21.85 -21.72 -8.00
N PRO A 97 22.50 -21.75 -6.82
CA PRO A 97 22.70 -20.57 -5.99
C PRO A 97 23.60 -19.50 -6.63
N LEU A 98 24.49 -19.87 -7.54
CA LEU A 98 25.47 -18.97 -8.16
C LEU A 98 25.04 -18.51 -9.55
N SER A 99 24.56 -19.42 -10.40
CA SER A 99 24.18 -19.14 -11.79
C SER A 99 22.70 -18.82 -11.99
N GLU A 100 21.83 -19.05 -10.99
CA GLU A 100 20.36 -18.98 -11.08
C GLU A 100 19.73 -19.95 -12.10
N ALA A 101 20.51 -20.89 -12.63
CA ALA A 101 20.00 -21.87 -13.55
C ALA A 101 18.87 -22.69 -12.90
N ASP A 102 17.80 -22.90 -13.65
CA ASP A 102 16.67 -23.71 -13.20
C ASP A 102 17.08 -25.19 -13.11
N LEU A 103 16.90 -25.78 -11.94
CA LEU A 103 17.19 -27.19 -11.66
C LEU A 103 15.92 -28.07 -11.64
N GLY A 104 14.75 -27.46 -11.89
CA GLY A 104 13.47 -28.15 -11.91
C GLY A 104 12.73 -28.12 -10.57
N THR A 105 11.57 -28.78 -10.54
CA THR A 105 10.68 -28.84 -9.37
C THR A 105 10.87 -30.14 -8.60
N VAL A 106 10.85 -30.05 -7.26
CA VAL A 106 10.92 -31.21 -6.37
C VAL A 106 9.81 -31.16 -5.34
N GLU A 107 9.43 -32.32 -4.81
CA GLU A 107 8.47 -32.37 -3.70
C GLU A 107 9.02 -31.69 -2.45
N SER A 108 8.12 -31.15 -1.60
CA SER A 108 8.49 -30.41 -0.36
C SER A 108 9.40 -31.20 0.58
N ARG A 109 9.42 -32.53 0.54
CA ARG A 109 10.25 -33.39 1.39
C ARG A 109 11.65 -33.67 0.79
N ALA A 110 11.85 -33.43 -0.49
CA ALA A 110 13.14 -33.70 -1.16
C ALA A 110 14.19 -32.64 -0.83
N ALA A 111 13.79 -31.40 -0.55
CA ALA A 111 14.68 -30.32 -0.14
C ALA A 111 14.31 -29.79 1.24
N ALA A 112 15.31 -29.46 2.06
CA ALA A 112 15.10 -28.97 3.41
C ALA A 112 15.83 -27.64 3.63
N PRO A 113 15.18 -26.61 4.25
CA PRO A 113 15.84 -25.35 4.59
C PRO A 113 17.02 -25.55 5.51
N ILE A 114 18.11 -24.84 5.24
CA ILE A 114 19.27 -24.83 6.13
C ILE A 114 18.85 -24.18 7.45
N THR A 115 19.05 -24.92 8.55
CA THR A 115 18.65 -24.46 9.87
C THR A 115 19.69 -23.47 10.40
N ILE A 116 19.23 -22.28 10.80
CA ILE A 116 19.99 -21.26 11.51
C ILE A 116 19.34 -20.96 12.86
N ASN A 117 20.16 -20.70 13.88
CA ASN A 117 19.70 -20.24 15.18
C ASN A 117 19.65 -18.70 15.28
N ASN A 118 19.17 -18.16 16.39
CA ASN A 118 19.07 -16.71 16.58
C ASN A 118 20.44 -16.00 16.60
N ARG A 119 21.54 -16.70 16.97
CA ARG A 119 22.90 -16.16 16.91
C ARG A 119 23.33 -15.94 15.46
N LEU A 120 23.17 -16.96 14.62
CA LEU A 120 23.51 -16.87 13.20
C LEU A 120 22.64 -15.84 12.46
N ARG A 121 21.37 -15.75 12.82
CA ARG A 121 20.48 -14.73 12.22
C ARG A 121 20.99 -13.32 12.51
N ARG A 122 21.35 -13.03 13.75
CA ARG A 122 21.96 -11.73 14.12
C ARG A 122 23.29 -11.49 13.44
N GLN A 123 24.13 -12.53 13.29
CA GLN A 123 25.39 -12.42 12.57
C GLN A 123 25.15 -12.05 11.09
N ILE A 124 24.19 -12.68 10.41
CA ILE A 124 23.82 -12.35 9.03
C ILE A 124 23.34 -10.90 8.95
N GLU A 125 22.45 -10.48 9.85
CA GLU A 125 21.94 -9.10 9.89
C GLU A 125 23.06 -8.08 10.05
N ASN A 126 24.03 -8.36 10.94
CA ASN A 126 25.19 -7.49 11.16
C ASN A 126 26.10 -7.42 9.92
N LEU A 127 26.41 -8.54 9.30
CA LEU A 127 27.27 -8.59 8.12
C LEU A 127 26.60 -7.91 6.91
N GLN A 128 25.32 -8.15 6.70
CA GLN A 128 24.56 -7.46 5.64
C GLN A 128 24.54 -5.95 5.85
N ALA A 129 24.42 -5.49 7.09
CA ALA A 129 24.46 -4.07 7.39
C ALA A 129 25.84 -3.46 7.06
N VAL A 130 26.96 -4.14 7.38
CA VAL A 130 28.31 -3.68 7.03
C VAL A 130 28.52 -3.63 5.51
N VAL A 131 28.08 -4.67 4.80
CA VAL A 131 28.12 -4.71 3.33
C VAL A 131 27.26 -3.57 2.74
N GLY A 132 26.06 -3.38 3.28
CA GLY A 132 25.17 -2.29 2.88
C GLY A 132 25.75 -0.90 3.08
N LEU A 133 26.54 -0.67 4.14
CA LEU A 133 27.22 0.61 4.41
C LEU A 133 28.25 0.96 3.32
N ASN A 134 28.79 -0.02 2.62
CA ASN A 134 29.78 0.17 1.56
C ASN A 134 29.20 0.11 0.15
N ASN A 135 27.87 0.02 0.00
CA ASN A 135 27.20 -0.02 -1.29
C ASN A 135 27.45 1.28 -2.09
N PRO A 136 27.66 1.22 -3.42
CA PRO A 136 27.83 2.40 -4.27
C PRO A 136 26.57 3.31 -4.26
N ASP A 137 25.37 2.73 -4.11
CA ASP A 137 24.12 3.49 -4.03
C ASP A 137 23.92 4.13 -2.66
N ALA A 138 23.75 5.46 -2.62
CA ALA A 138 23.51 6.23 -1.41
C ALA A 138 22.19 5.83 -0.69
N ALA A 139 21.16 5.41 -1.44
CA ALA A 139 19.90 4.98 -0.84
C ALA A 139 20.08 3.67 -0.05
N GLN A 140 20.86 2.73 -0.59
CA GLN A 140 21.22 1.48 0.07
C GLN A 140 22.06 1.73 1.32
N ARG A 141 23.09 2.60 1.22
CA ARG A 141 23.91 2.98 2.39
C ARG A 141 23.10 3.63 3.50
N ARG A 142 22.17 4.52 3.13
CA ARG A 142 21.27 5.16 4.10
C ARG A 142 20.38 4.13 4.78
N ALA A 143 19.81 3.19 4.02
CA ALA A 143 18.96 2.13 4.56
C ALA A 143 19.75 1.25 5.55
N ALA A 144 21.00 0.86 5.20
CA ALA A 144 21.89 0.11 6.07
C ALA A 144 22.21 0.88 7.37
N ALA A 145 22.56 2.16 7.28
CA ALA A 145 22.81 2.99 8.47
C ALA A 145 21.58 3.11 9.36
N THR A 146 20.38 3.27 8.76
CA THR A 146 19.11 3.37 9.50
C THR A 146 18.73 2.06 10.19
N SER A 147 18.98 0.90 9.57
CA SER A 147 18.68 -0.41 10.16
C SER A 147 19.53 -0.70 11.40
N LEU A 148 20.68 -0.04 11.54
CA LEU A 148 21.57 -0.17 12.69
C LEU A 148 21.21 0.76 13.87
N ILE A 149 20.17 1.60 13.77
CA ILE A 149 19.78 2.49 14.87
C ILE A 149 19.41 1.66 16.10
N GLY A 150 20.13 1.91 17.19
CA GLY A 150 19.97 1.17 18.45
C GLY A 150 20.89 -0.03 18.62
N THR A 151 21.80 -0.28 17.65
CA THR A 151 22.86 -1.27 17.83
C THR A 151 23.76 -0.89 19.02
N LYS A 152 24.23 -1.90 19.74
CA LYS A 152 25.22 -1.76 20.82
C LYS A 152 26.52 -2.52 20.50
N ASP A 153 26.59 -3.08 19.30
CA ASP A 153 27.73 -3.89 18.86
C ASP A 153 28.93 -2.96 18.57
N PRO A 154 30.07 -3.13 19.27
CA PRO A 154 31.22 -2.26 19.12
C PRO A 154 31.82 -2.28 17.71
N ASP A 155 31.81 -3.45 17.05
CA ASP A 155 32.40 -3.62 15.72
C ASP A 155 31.56 -2.89 14.66
N LEU A 156 30.23 -2.96 14.75
CA LEU A 156 29.33 -2.19 13.90
C LEU A 156 29.44 -0.70 14.13
N LEU A 157 29.60 -0.27 15.38
CA LEU A 157 29.82 1.15 15.70
C LEU A 157 31.17 1.65 15.19
N ALA A 158 32.21 0.79 15.18
CA ALA A 158 33.51 1.12 14.59
C ALA A 158 33.37 1.27 13.05
N ALA A 159 32.73 0.33 12.38
CA ALA A 159 32.45 0.39 10.94
C ALA A 159 31.63 1.65 10.56
N LEU A 160 30.63 2.02 11.36
CA LEU A 160 29.86 3.26 11.16
C LEU A 160 30.73 4.52 11.30
N ARG A 161 31.64 4.58 12.29
CA ARG A 161 32.57 5.72 12.45
C ARG A 161 33.53 5.82 11.29
N GLU A 162 34.09 4.70 10.84
CA GLU A 162 34.98 4.66 9.67
C GLU A 162 34.25 5.12 8.40
N ARG A 163 33.05 4.60 8.17
CA ARG A 163 32.23 5.01 7.03
C ARG A 163 31.85 6.49 7.09
N ARG A 164 31.50 7.01 8.28
CA ARG A 164 31.16 8.44 8.49
C ARG A 164 32.28 9.38 8.06
N ALA A 165 33.53 8.99 8.35
CA ALA A 165 34.71 9.79 7.99
C ALA A 165 34.91 9.93 6.45
N ARG A 166 34.34 9.01 5.65
CA ARG A 166 34.48 8.95 4.19
C ARG A 166 33.17 9.25 3.46
N GLU A 167 32.08 9.58 4.18
CA GLU A 167 30.75 9.77 3.58
C GLU A 167 30.51 11.23 3.22
N ASP A 168 30.38 11.50 1.91
CA ASP A 168 30.10 12.82 1.36
C ASP A 168 28.59 13.10 1.22
N ASN A 169 27.76 12.05 1.15
CA ASN A 169 26.33 12.22 1.01
C ASN A 169 25.68 12.63 2.34
N THR A 170 25.11 13.83 2.38
CA THR A 170 24.52 14.42 3.59
C THR A 170 23.41 13.59 4.21
N SER A 171 22.60 12.88 3.40
CA SER A 171 21.50 12.06 3.92
C SER A 171 21.98 10.76 4.56
N VAL A 172 23.07 10.17 4.03
CA VAL A 172 23.71 8.98 4.61
C VAL A 172 24.46 9.38 5.88
N ALA A 173 25.21 10.49 5.83
CA ALA A 173 25.91 11.04 6.99
C ALA A 173 24.94 11.29 8.16
N ALA A 174 23.80 11.92 7.91
CA ALA A 174 22.77 12.15 8.93
C ALA A 174 22.20 10.86 9.53
N ALA A 175 22.03 9.80 8.72
CA ALA A 175 21.58 8.49 9.22
C ALA A 175 22.65 7.84 10.11
N ILE A 176 23.92 7.88 9.71
CA ILE A 176 25.04 7.38 10.51
C ILE A 176 25.16 8.18 11.82
N ASP A 177 25.09 9.51 11.77
CA ASP A 177 25.13 10.36 12.97
C ASP A 177 23.97 10.06 13.91
N THR A 178 22.76 9.82 13.39
CA THR A 178 21.61 9.40 14.19
C THR A 178 21.88 8.06 14.92
N THR A 179 22.48 7.09 14.22
CA THR A 179 22.81 5.79 14.79
C THR A 179 23.89 5.91 15.89
N LEU A 180 24.96 6.63 15.60
CA LEU A 180 26.06 6.84 16.57
C LEU A 180 25.60 7.61 17.82
N ASN A 181 24.81 8.68 17.65
CA ASN A 181 24.23 9.41 18.78
C ASN A 181 23.25 8.56 19.59
N THR A 182 22.47 7.68 18.93
CA THR A 182 21.58 6.76 19.64
C THR A 182 22.38 5.73 20.47
N ALA A 183 23.47 5.22 19.91
CA ALA A 183 24.37 4.31 20.63
C ALA A 183 25.04 4.99 21.84
N ALA A 184 25.41 6.27 21.73
CA ALA A 184 25.97 7.04 22.84
C ALA A 184 25.02 7.16 24.04
N LEU A 185 23.69 7.14 23.82
CA LEU A 185 22.70 7.13 24.89
C LEU A 185 22.64 5.78 25.65
N TYR A 186 22.97 4.69 24.97
CA TYR A 186 22.98 3.37 25.58
C TYR A 186 24.31 3.00 26.25
N SER A 187 25.41 3.70 25.90
CA SER A 187 26.73 3.42 26.47
C SER A 187 26.82 3.97 27.89
N GLU A 188 27.24 3.12 28.83
CA GLU A 188 27.50 3.48 30.22
C GLU A 188 28.79 4.32 30.35
N ASP A 189 29.73 4.14 29.42
CA ASP A 189 31.03 4.81 29.41
C ASP A 189 30.94 6.26 28.82
N SER A 190 29.81 6.64 28.27
CA SER A 190 29.62 8.01 27.72
C SER A 190 29.56 9.02 28.86
N ASP A 191 30.37 10.08 28.77
CA ASP A 191 30.31 11.20 29.70
C ASP A 191 29.01 12.02 29.52
N LEU A 192 28.67 12.82 30.52
CA LEU A 192 27.42 13.58 30.53
C LEU A 192 27.32 14.56 29.34
N ASN A 193 28.43 15.20 28.96
CA ASN A 193 28.44 16.15 27.85
C ASN A 193 28.18 15.46 26.52
N THR A 194 28.79 14.31 26.27
CA THR A 194 28.53 13.48 25.08
C THR A 194 27.06 13.06 25.01
N ARG A 195 26.45 12.65 26.12
CA ARG A 195 25.02 12.33 26.15
C ARG A 195 24.14 13.54 25.90
N LEU A 196 24.43 14.70 26.48
CA LEU A 196 23.68 15.93 26.23
C LEU A 196 23.75 16.38 24.76
N ASN A 197 24.92 16.29 24.13
CA ASN A 197 25.10 16.58 22.71
C ASN A 197 24.31 15.59 21.84
N ALA A 198 24.33 14.29 22.20
CA ALA A 198 23.56 13.27 21.50
C ALA A 198 22.03 13.52 21.61
N ILE A 199 21.54 13.90 22.82
CA ILE A 199 20.13 14.23 23.03
C ILE A 199 19.70 15.43 22.17
N GLU A 200 20.53 16.49 22.09
CA GLU A 200 20.23 17.65 21.27
C GLU A 200 20.21 17.30 19.77
N ALA A 201 21.22 16.54 19.29
CA ALA A 201 21.29 16.07 17.90
C ALA A 201 20.09 15.20 17.52
N LEU A 202 19.58 14.41 18.44
CA LEU A 202 18.44 13.50 18.24
C LEU A 202 17.06 14.17 18.42
N SER A 203 17.00 15.40 18.96
CA SER A 203 15.75 16.09 19.32
C SER A 203 14.78 16.34 18.16
N GLY A 204 15.23 16.19 16.93
CA GLY A 204 14.41 16.31 15.72
C GLY A 204 14.11 14.99 15.01
N SER A 205 14.59 13.86 15.53
CA SER A 205 14.42 12.55 14.88
C SER A 205 12.97 12.07 14.91
N LEU A 206 12.56 11.40 13.84
CA LEU A 206 11.24 10.73 13.76
C LEU A 206 11.34 9.22 13.90
N GLU A 207 12.56 8.69 14.11
CA GLU A 207 12.81 7.26 14.27
C GLU A 207 12.23 6.75 15.62
N PRO A 208 11.38 5.71 15.60
CA PRO A 208 10.80 5.16 16.83
C PRO A 208 11.86 4.65 17.82
N THR A 209 12.96 4.08 17.30
CA THR A 209 14.07 3.57 18.10
C THR A 209 14.77 4.67 18.87
N VAL A 210 14.96 5.85 18.24
CA VAL A 210 15.52 7.04 18.90
C VAL A 210 14.63 7.51 20.04
N ARG A 211 13.30 7.56 19.81
CA ARG A 211 12.33 7.94 20.84
C ARG A 211 12.38 7.00 22.05
N ASN A 212 12.53 5.69 21.80
CA ASN A 212 12.65 4.69 22.86
C ASN A 212 13.97 4.85 23.62
N ALA A 213 15.09 5.12 22.91
CA ALA A 213 16.38 5.39 23.53
C ALA A 213 16.35 6.65 24.43
N LEU A 214 15.71 7.72 23.97
CA LEU A 214 15.52 8.90 24.80
C LEU A 214 14.63 8.62 26.01
N ARG A 215 13.55 7.86 25.87
CA ARG A 215 12.67 7.48 26.98
C ARG A 215 13.38 6.69 28.06
N SER A 216 14.31 5.78 27.70
CA SER A 216 15.09 5.02 28.69
C SER A 216 16.02 5.89 29.55
N ARG A 217 16.23 7.16 29.16
CA ARG A 217 17.06 8.12 29.91
C ARG A 217 16.24 9.10 30.76
N LEU A 218 14.90 8.95 30.82
CA LEU A 218 14.05 9.77 31.70
C LEU A 218 14.33 9.54 33.19
N ASP A 219 14.79 8.35 33.55
CA ASP A 219 15.11 7.97 34.93
C ASP A 219 16.60 8.21 35.27
N SER A 220 17.32 9.00 34.46
CA SER A 220 18.73 9.36 34.70
C SER A 220 18.87 10.12 36.01
N ASP A 221 19.94 9.83 36.76
CA ASP A 221 20.27 10.54 38.01
C ASP A 221 20.67 12.00 37.82
N ALA A 222 21.12 12.36 36.60
CA ALA A 222 21.52 13.72 36.25
C ALA A 222 20.31 14.62 35.89
N PRO A 223 19.99 15.66 36.69
CA PRO A 223 18.83 16.53 36.43
C PRO A 223 18.91 17.29 35.08
N SER A 224 20.13 17.62 34.63
CA SER A 224 20.36 18.26 33.33
C SER A 224 20.02 17.34 32.17
N GLU A 225 20.38 16.05 32.27
CA GLU A 225 20.06 15.04 31.25
C GLU A 225 18.55 14.81 31.18
N ARG A 226 17.86 14.63 32.31
CA ARG A 226 16.39 14.49 32.35
C ARG A 226 15.69 15.67 31.66
N LYS A 227 16.08 16.90 31.99
CA LYS A 227 15.49 18.11 31.40
C LYS A 227 15.74 18.19 29.87
N ALA A 228 16.93 17.81 29.42
CA ALA A 228 17.26 17.75 27.99
C ALA A 228 16.41 16.69 27.28
N VAL A 229 16.29 15.49 27.85
CA VAL A 229 15.45 14.40 27.30
C VAL A 229 13.97 14.81 27.22
N GLU A 230 13.41 15.40 28.28
CA GLU A 230 12.02 15.88 28.26
C GLU A 230 11.80 16.91 27.14
N THR A 231 12.75 17.82 26.97
CA THR A 231 12.68 18.85 25.91
C THR A 231 12.76 18.21 24.52
N ALA A 232 13.69 17.27 24.34
CA ALA A 232 13.83 16.53 23.08
C ALA A 232 12.55 15.73 22.75
N LEU A 233 12.01 14.99 23.71
CA LEU A 233 10.77 14.23 23.54
C LEU A 233 9.58 15.13 23.20
N LYS A 234 9.43 16.29 23.87
CA LYS A 234 8.38 17.25 23.51
C LYS A 234 8.49 17.74 22.07
N ARG A 235 9.71 18.01 21.57
CA ARG A 235 9.95 18.39 20.16
C ARG A 235 9.61 17.24 19.19
N ILE A 236 10.03 16.02 19.50
CA ILE A 236 9.72 14.82 18.73
C ILE A 236 8.21 14.58 18.68
N ASP A 237 7.53 14.62 19.85
CA ASP A 237 6.09 14.38 19.95
C ASP A 237 5.30 15.44 19.18
N ALA A 238 5.67 16.71 19.27
CA ALA A 238 5.05 17.80 18.50
C ALA A 238 5.26 17.63 16.98
N ARG A 239 6.43 17.15 16.56
CA ARG A 239 6.72 16.87 15.15
C ARG A 239 5.97 15.65 14.65
N THR A 240 5.96 14.58 15.44
CA THR A 240 5.20 13.34 15.15
C THR A 240 3.71 13.61 15.02
N ALA A 241 3.13 14.39 15.95
CA ALA A 241 1.70 14.76 15.92
C ALA A 241 1.33 15.50 14.62
N ARG A 242 2.20 16.38 14.11
CA ARG A 242 1.96 17.05 12.81
C ARG A 242 1.89 16.09 11.65
N TYR A 243 2.81 15.10 11.58
CA TYR A 243 2.79 14.09 10.54
C TYR A 243 1.62 13.12 10.69
N GLN A 244 1.26 12.75 11.92
CA GLN A 244 0.06 11.93 12.20
C GLN A 244 -1.22 12.64 11.77
N THR A 245 -1.31 13.97 11.97
CA THR A 245 -2.43 14.76 11.44
C THR A 245 -2.47 14.76 9.91
N ALA A 246 -1.31 14.90 9.25
CA ALA A 246 -1.22 14.81 7.79
C ALA A 246 -1.62 13.42 7.27
N ASP A 247 -1.19 12.36 7.95
CA ASP A 247 -1.56 10.97 7.68
C ASP A 247 -3.09 10.77 7.81
N THR A 248 -3.66 11.24 8.92
CA THR A 248 -5.11 11.19 9.16
C THR A 248 -5.91 11.94 8.07
N LEU A 249 -5.44 13.11 7.64
CA LEU A 249 -6.04 13.86 6.54
C LEU A 249 -5.94 13.09 5.21
N PHE A 250 -4.81 12.47 4.91
CA PHE A 250 -4.64 11.63 3.72
C PHE A 250 -5.60 10.44 3.72
N PHE A 251 -5.71 9.72 4.84
CA PHE A 251 -6.68 8.63 4.99
C PHE A 251 -8.13 9.14 4.91
N GLY A 252 -8.40 10.35 5.43
CA GLY A 252 -9.68 11.03 5.31
C GLY A 252 -10.05 11.36 3.87
N LEU A 253 -9.10 11.88 3.09
CA LEU A 253 -9.27 12.13 1.65
C LEU A 253 -9.50 10.81 0.87
N SER A 254 -8.75 9.76 1.21
CA SER A 254 -8.94 8.45 0.61
C SER A 254 -10.34 7.88 0.90
N LEU A 255 -10.81 7.94 2.15
CA LEU A 255 -12.17 7.54 2.50
C LEU A 255 -13.20 8.42 1.77
N GLY A 256 -12.99 9.74 1.73
CA GLY A 256 -13.85 10.67 1.01
C GLY A 256 -13.95 10.37 -0.48
N SER A 257 -12.87 9.93 -1.12
CA SER A 257 -12.88 9.55 -2.54
C SER A 257 -13.71 8.29 -2.80
N VAL A 258 -13.65 7.32 -1.90
CA VAL A 258 -14.50 6.11 -1.96
C VAL A 258 -15.97 6.47 -1.75
N LEU A 259 -16.26 7.31 -0.75
CA LEU A 259 -17.61 7.80 -0.49
C LEU A 259 -18.15 8.61 -1.67
N LEU A 260 -17.31 9.39 -2.35
CA LEU A 260 -17.67 10.10 -3.56
C LEU A 260 -18.12 9.14 -4.67
N LEU A 261 -17.30 8.12 -4.97
CA LEU A 261 -17.64 7.13 -6.00
C LEU A 261 -18.95 6.39 -5.66
N ALA A 262 -19.11 5.99 -4.41
CA ALA A 262 -20.30 5.29 -3.95
C ALA A 262 -21.55 6.19 -4.00
N ALA A 263 -21.42 7.48 -3.63
CA ALA A 263 -22.55 8.41 -3.53
C ALA A 263 -22.94 9.05 -4.85
N ILE A 264 -22.00 9.21 -5.79
CA ILE A 264 -22.23 10.00 -7.01
C ILE A 264 -23.27 9.35 -7.94
N GLY A 265 -23.28 8.01 -8.02
CA GLY A 265 -24.30 7.27 -8.77
C GLY A 265 -25.69 7.44 -8.14
N LEU A 266 -25.75 7.40 -6.81
CA LEU A 266 -26.97 7.65 -6.04
C LEU A 266 -27.45 9.10 -6.17
N ALA A 267 -26.52 10.07 -6.17
CA ALA A 267 -26.86 11.49 -6.36
C ALA A 267 -27.55 11.77 -7.69
N ILE A 268 -27.18 11.03 -8.74
CA ILE A 268 -27.84 11.14 -10.05
C ILE A 268 -29.23 10.52 -10.01
N THR A 269 -29.36 9.28 -9.56
CA THR A 269 -30.63 8.56 -9.56
C THR A 269 -31.65 9.25 -8.65
N PHE A 270 -31.25 9.64 -7.46
CA PHE A 270 -32.11 10.35 -6.52
C PHE A 270 -32.37 11.79 -6.97
N GLY A 271 -31.35 12.51 -7.45
CA GLY A 271 -31.49 13.91 -7.86
C GLY A 271 -32.28 14.14 -9.15
N VAL A 272 -32.29 13.17 -10.09
CA VAL A 272 -33.00 13.27 -11.39
C VAL A 272 -34.38 12.65 -11.32
N MET A 273 -34.49 11.49 -10.70
CA MET A 273 -35.70 10.67 -10.73
C MET A 273 -36.52 10.74 -9.44
N GLY A 274 -35.99 11.30 -8.36
CA GLY A 274 -36.61 11.30 -7.04
C GLY A 274 -36.76 9.91 -6.45
N VAL A 275 -36.01 8.92 -6.92
CA VAL A 275 -36.10 7.51 -6.52
C VAL A 275 -35.08 7.19 -5.46
N ILE A 276 -35.53 6.73 -4.30
CA ILE A 276 -34.67 6.20 -3.25
C ILE A 276 -34.37 4.73 -3.59
N ASN A 277 -33.11 4.45 -3.97
CA ASN A 277 -32.70 3.09 -4.37
C ASN A 277 -31.88 2.43 -3.29
N MET A 278 -32.48 1.53 -2.50
CA MET A 278 -31.77 0.74 -1.47
C MET A 278 -30.89 -0.35 -2.08
N ALA A 279 -31.16 -0.79 -3.32
CA ALA A 279 -30.32 -1.75 -4.01
C ALA A 279 -29.02 -1.14 -4.58
N HIS A 280 -28.79 0.16 -4.41
CA HIS A 280 -27.58 0.82 -4.90
C HIS A 280 -26.29 0.23 -4.30
N GLY A 281 -26.33 -0.14 -3.03
CA GLY A 281 -25.22 -0.84 -2.38
C GLY A 281 -24.87 -2.15 -3.07
N GLU A 282 -25.88 -2.91 -3.49
CA GLU A 282 -25.67 -4.20 -4.15
C GLU A 282 -25.10 -4.06 -5.56
N LEU A 283 -25.35 -2.92 -6.21
CA LEU A 283 -24.70 -2.58 -7.48
C LEU A 283 -23.20 -2.31 -7.29
N ILE A 284 -22.81 -1.75 -6.14
CA ILE A 284 -21.40 -1.64 -5.72
C ILE A 284 -20.81 -3.04 -5.50
N MET A 285 -21.53 -3.90 -4.77
CA MET A 285 -21.12 -5.29 -4.55
C MET A 285 -20.92 -6.04 -5.87
N LEU A 286 -21.84 -5.93 -6.82
CA LEU A 286 -21.72 -6.55 -8.15
C LEU A 286 -20.45 -6.10 -8.89
N GLY A 287 -20.09 -4.83 -8.80
CA GLY A 287 -18.84 -4.31 -9.37
C GLY A 287 -17.60 -4.93 -8.72
N ALA A 288 -17.60 -5.09 -7.40
CA ALA A 288 -16.52 -5.76 -6.67
C ALA A 288 -16.39 -7.23 -7.06
N TYR A 289 -17.50 -7.97 -7.15
CA TYR A 289 -17.49 -9.36 -7.63
C TYR A 289 -17.10 -9.47 -9.10
N THR A 290 -17.45 -8.50 -9.94
CA THR A 290 -16.96 -8.45 -11.33
C THR A 290 -15.44 -8.37 -11.37
N THR A 291 -14.83 -7.55 -10.50
CA THR A 291 -13.36 -7.48 -10.39
C THR A 291 -12.75 -8.83 -10.01
N PHE A 292 -13.34 -9.50 -9.03
CA PHE A 292 -12.92 -10.83 -8.61
C PHE A 292 -12.99 -11.85 -9.76
N VAL A 293 -14.12 -11.88 -10.51
CA VAL A 293 -14.31 -12.79 -11.65
C VAL A 293 -13.32 -12.49 -12.78
N VAL A 294 -13.08 -11.20 -13.09
CA VAL A 294 -12.09 -10.82 -14.10
C VAL A 294 -10.70 -11.33 -13.73
N GLN A 295 -10.30 -11.24 -12.48
CA GLN A 295 -9.01 -11.80 -12.05
C GLN A 295 -8.93 -13.32 -12.13
N GLN A 296 -10.03 -14.03 -11.90
CA GLN A 296 -10.08 -15.48 -12.08
C GLN A 296 -9.96 -15.90 -13.55
N VAL A 297 -10.53 -15.11 -14.47
CA VAL A 297 -10.45 -15.37 -15.91
C VAL A 297 -9.04 -15.07 -16.47
N PHE A 298 -8.33 -14.11 -15.86
CA PHE A 298 -6.97 -13.71 -16.26
C PHE A 298 -5.95 -13.93 -15.13
N PRO A 299 -5.66 -15.17 -14.72
CA PRO A 299 -4.80 -15.45 -13.56
C PRO A 299 -3.34 -15.02 -13.74
N GLN A 300 -2.84 -14.93 -14.98
CA GLN A 300 -1.49 -14.44 -15.31
C GLN A 300 -1.46 -12.94 -15.66
N GLY A 301 -2.61 -12.30 -15.73
CA GLY A 301 -2.77 -10.89 -16.16
C GLY A 301 -3.22 -9.96 -15.05
N HIS A 302 -2.79 -10.18 -13.80
CA HIS A 302 -3.25 -9.36 -12.65
C HIS A 302 -3.00 -7.86 -12.85
N GLU A 303 -1.94 -7.48 -13.55
CA GLU A 303 -1.61 -6.08 -13.81
C GLU A 303 -2.64 -5.35 -14.68
N TRP A 304 -3.21 -6.05 -15.68
CA TRP A 304 -4.19 -5.48 -16.61
C TRP A 304 -5.63 -5.76 -16.19
N SER A 305 -5.83 -6.68 -15.25
CA SER A 305 -7.16 -7.11 -14.81
C SER A 305 -8.04 -5.96 -14.33
N LEU A 306 -7.46 -4.98 -13.63
CA LEU A 306 -8.17 -3.82 -13.12
C LEU A 306 -8.70 -2.91 -14.24
N LEU A 307 -7.92 -2.71 -15.31
CA LEU A 307 -8.34 -1.92 -16.47
C LEU A 307 -9.51 -2.56 -17.23
N VAL A 308 -9.56 -3.90 -17.25
CA VAL A 308 -10.69 -4.64 -17.83
C VAL A 308 -11.88 -4.67 -16.88
N ALA A 309 -11.62 -4.77 -15.56
CA ALA A 309 -12.67 -4.82 -14.55
C ALA A 309 -13.50 -3.53 -14.49
N ILE A 310 -12.89 -2.35 -14.71
CA ILE A 310 -13.60 -1.05 -14.69
C ILE A 310 -14.74 -1.00 -15.70
N PRO A 311 -14.52 -1.17 -17.02
CA PRO A 311 -15.60 -1.16 -17.99
C PRO A 311 -16.57 -2.35 -17.83
N ALA A 312 -16.07 -3.53 -17.43
CA ALA A 312 -16.91 -4.70 -17.18
C ALA A 312 -17.88 -4.45 -16.02
N ALA A 313 -17.40 -3.93 -14.88
CA ALA A 313 -18.22 -3.58 -13.73
C ALA A 313 -19.25 -2.48 -14.06
N PHE A 314 -18.84 -1.47 -14.82
CA PHE A 314 -19.76 -0.43 -15.31
C PHE A 314 -20.89 -1.02 -16.14
N LEU A 315 -20.58 -1.91 -17.08
CA LEU A 315 -21.57 -2.51 -17.97
C LEU A 315 -22.49 -3.50 -17.22
N ILE A 316 -21.93 -4.37 -16.37
CA ILE A 316 -22.71 -5.38 -15.62
C ILE A 316 -23.63 -4.69 -14.62
N SER A 317 -23.12 -3.82 -13.76
CA SER A 317 -23.92 -3.10 -12.78
C SER A 317 -24.90 -2.14 -13.46
N GLY A 318 -24.48 -1.48 -14.54
CA GLY A 318 -25.35 -0.63 -15.35
C GLY A 318 -26.49 -1.40 -16.01
N PHE A 319 -26.21 -2.56 -16.58
CA PHE A 319 -27.23 -3.45 -17.16
C PHE A 319 -28.23 -3.92 -16.13
N VAL A 320 -27.76 -4.40 -14.97
CA VAL A 320 -28.63 -4.80 -13.85
C VAL A 320 -29.49 -3.60 -13.41
N GLY A 321 -28.90 -2.40 -13.32
CA GLY A 321 -29.64 -1.18 -13.02
C GLY A 321 -30.73 -0.88 -14.05
N VAL A 322 -30.46 -1.00 -15.35
CA VAL A 322 -31.47 -0.84 -16.40
C VAL A 322 -32.59 -1.86 -16.25
N LEU A 323 -32.28 -3.11 -15.91
CA LEU A 323 -33.30 -4.13 -15.65
C LEU A 323 -34.17 -3.76 -14.45
N ILE A 324 -33.57 -3.34 -13.34
CA ILE A 324 -34.31 -2.89 -12.14
C ILE A 324 -35.24 -1.73 -12.48
N GLU A 325 -34.77 -0.74 -13.22
CA GLU A 325 -35.61 0.38 -13.67
C GLU A 325 -36.77 -0.12 -14.54
N ARG A 326 -36.47 -0.95 -15.54
CA ARG A 326 -37.43 -1.37 -16.56
C ARG A 326 -38.54 -2.24 -16.00
N PHE A 327 -38.20 -3.16 -15.09
CA PHE A 327 -39.13 -4.16 -14.58
C PHE A 327 -39.80 -3.80 -13.26
N VAL A 328 -39.21 -2.86 -12.49
CA VAL A 328 -39.70 -2.55 -11.14
C VAL A 328 -39.97 -1.06 -10.98
N ILE A 329 -38.93 -0.19 -11.08
CA ILE A 329 -39.05 1.21 -10.71
C ILE A 329 -40.00 1.98 -11.62
N ARG A 330 -40.03 1.62 -12.89
CA ARG A 330 -40.92 2.24 -13.89
C ARG A 330 -42.38 2.27 -13.45
N TYR A 331 -42.86 1.26 -12.74
CA TYR A 331 -44.25 1.13 -12.28
C TYR A 331 -44.52 1.83 -10.95
N LEU A 332 -43.45 2.28 -10.29
CA LEU A 332 -43.50 2.86 -8.95
C LEU A 332 -43.17 4.37 -8.92
N TYR A 333 -43.09 5.03 -10.08
CA TYR A 333 -42.82 6.47 -10.15
C TYR A 333 -43.89 7.26 -9.40
N GLY A 334 -43.45 8.23 -8.58
CA GLY A 334 -44.32 9.05 -7.75
C GLY A 334 -44.75 8.38 -6.44
N ARG A 335 -44.22 7.19 -6.13
CA ARG A 335 -44.51 6.42 -4.91
C ARG A 335 -43.22 6.09 -4.16
N PRO A 336 -42.64 7.04 -3.42
CA PRO A 336 -41.31 6.89 -2.86
C PRO A 336 -41.19 5.75 -1.82
N LEU A 337 -42.22 5.53 -0.99
CA LEU A 337 -42.21 4.46 0.01
C LEU A 337 -42.29 3.06 -0.63
N GLU A 338 -43.13 2.90 -1.64
CA GLU A 338 -43.26 1.63 -2.37
C GLU A 338 -41.96 1.31 -3.14
N THR A 339 -41.31 2.35 -3.71
CA THR A 339 -40.04 2.21 -4.41
C THR A 339 -38.92 1.80 -3.44
N LEU A 340 -38.89 2.40 -2.25
CA LEU A 340 -37.92 2.05 -1.21
C LEU A 340 -38.08 0.59 -0.79
N LEU A 341 -39.33 0.12 -0.54
CA LEU A 341 -39.60 -1.27 -0.15
C LEU A 341 -39.24 -2.26 -1.28
N ALA A 342 -39.60 -1.95 -2.52
CA ALA A 342 -39.30 -2.81 -3.66
C ALA A 342 -37.77 -2.92 -3.90
N THR A 343 -37.04 -1.82 -3.82
CA THR A 343 -35.58 -1.82 -4.00
C THR A 343 -34.87 -2.50 -2.84
N PHE A 344 -35.42 -2.45 -1.61
CA PHE A 344 -34.92 -3.23 -0.47
C PHE A 344 -35.11 -4.74 -0.71
N GLY A 345 -36.27 -5.16 -1.23
CA GLY A 345 -36.48 -6.57 -1.63
C GLY A 345 -35.50 -7.03 -2.71
N ILE A 346 -35.23 -6.18 -3.72
CA ILE A 346 -34.21 -6.46 -4.75
C ILE A 346 -32.81 -6.58 -4.12
N SER A 347 -32.46 -5.72 -3.17
CA SER A 347 -31.19 -5.80 -2.44
C SER A 347 -30.99 -7.18 -1.82
N LEU A 348 -32.00 -7.69 -1.10
CA LEU A 348 -31.95 -9.03 -0.49
C LEU A 348 -31.81 -10.14 -1.54
N ILE A 349 -32.51 -10.05 -2.67
CA ILE A 349 -32.41 -11.02 -3.77
C ILE A 349 -30.99 -11.03 -4.34
N LEU A 350 -30.42 -9.86 -4.64
CA LEU A 350 -29.05 -9.76 -5.17
C LEU A 350 -28.00 -10.29 -4.19
N GLN A 351 -28.13 -9.98 -2.91
CA GLN A 351 -27.25 -10.54 -1.88
C GLN A 351 -27.33 -12.07 -1.83
N GLN A 352 -28.55 -12.61 -1.82
CA GLN A 352 -28.74 -14.04 -1.75
C GLN A 352 -28.26 -14.72 -3.03
N ALA A 353 -28.45 -14.12 -4.21
CA ALA A 353 -27.93 -14.63 -5.47
C ALA A 353 -26.39 -14.72 -5.43
N VAL A 354 -25.71 -13.68 -4.95
CA VAL A 354 -24.25 -13.67 -4.81
C VAL A 354 -23.77 -14.72 -3.80
N ARG A 355 -24.47 -14.90 -2.68
CA ARG A 355 -24.13 -15.96 -1.69
C ARG A 355 -24.26 -17.36 -2.26
N VAL A 356 -25.24 -17.60 -3.12
CA VAL A 356 -25.43 -18.91 -3.77
C VAL A 356 -24.36 -19.14 -4.84
N ILE A 357 -24.03 -18.12 -5.64
CA ILE A 357 -23.09 -18.25 -6.76
C ILE A 357 -21.63 -18.30 -6.26
N PHE A 358 -21.24 -17.41 -5.34
CA PHE A 358 -19.84 -17.19 -4.93
C PHE A 358 -19.52 -17.68 -3.51
N SER A 359 -20.47 -18.25 -2.76
CA SER A 359 -20.35 -18.58 -1.34
C SER A 359 -20.49 -17.34 -0.41
N PRO A 360 -20.90 -17.54 0.86
CA PRO A 360 -20.98 -16.45 1.84
C PRO A 360 -19.63 -15.93 2.32
N LEU A 361 -18.52 -16.59 1.97
CA LEU A 361 -17.17 -16.22 2.41
C LEU A 361 -16.64 -15.01 1.62
N ASN A 362 -15.89 -14.16 2.32
CA ASN A 362 -15.20 -13.07 1.66
C ASN A 362 -14.10 -13.58 0.72
N ARG A 363 -13.93 -12.89 -0.40
CA ARG A 363 -12.91 -13.15 -1.42
C ARG A 363 -11.90 -12.04 -1.43
N SER A 364 -10.62 -12.37 -1.58
CA SER A 364 -9.56 -11.40 -1.78
C SER A 364 -9.36 -11.13 -3.27
N VAL A 365 -9.06 -9.88 -3.59
CA VAL A 365 -8.66 -9.41 -4.92
C VAL A 365 -7.21 -8.97 -4.82
N VAL A 366 -6.38 -9.42 -5.75
CA VAL A 366 -4.95 -9.09 -5.77
C VAL A 366 -4.78 -7.66 -6.31
N THR A 367 -4.04 -6.84 -5.57
CA THR A 367 -3.68 -5.49 -6.05
C THR A 367 -2.54 -5.59 -7.06
N PRO A 368 -2.64 -4.96 -8.25
CA PRO A 368 -1.56 -4.93 -9.24
C PRO A 368 -0.26 -4.36 -8.66
N GLU A 369 0.90 -4.81 -9.15
CA GLU A 369 2.20 -4.38 -8.63
C GLU A 369 2.41 -2.86 -8.76
N TRP A 370 1.96 -2.25 -9.88
CA TRP A 370 2.04 -0.81 -10.09
C TRP A 370 1.19 0.03 -9.11
N MET A 371 0.18 -0.57 -8.45
CA MET A 371 -0.60 0.05 -7.35
C MET A 371 -0.06 -0.31 -5.96
N SER A 372 0.85 -1.28 -5.87
CA SER A 372 1.40 -1.76 -4.59
C SER A 372 2.49 -0.82 -4.07
N GLY A 373 2.78 -0.95 -2.77
CA GLY A 373 3.82 -0.15 -2.13
C GLY A 373 3.35 1.20 -1.59
N ALA A 374 4.31 1.98 -1.12
CA ALA A 374 4.07 3.29 -0.52
C ALA A 374 5.26 4.23 -0.76
N TRP A 375 4.96 5.48 -0.95
CA TRP A 375 5.97 6.54 -0.95
C TRP A 375 6.25 6.96 0.49
N GLN A 376 7.36 6.47 1.04
CA GLN A 376 7.83 6.87 2.36
C GLN A 376 8.44 8.27 2.33
N ILE A 377 7.76 9.23 2.94
CA ILE A 377 8.26 10.60 3.12
C ILE A 377 9.18 10.65 4.34
N ASN A 378 8.80 9.94 5.41
CA ASN A 378 9.58 9.77 6.63
C ASN A 378 9.08 8.53 7.41
N PRO A 379 9.75 8.11 8.51
CA PRO A 379 9.38 6.91 9.27
C PRO A 379 7.96 6.91 9.88
N VAL A 380 7.34 8.09 10.00
CA VAL A 380 6.00 8.27 10.61
C VAL A 380 4.90 8.46 9.57
N PHE A 381 5.26 8.94 8.36
CA PHE A 381 4.29 9.31 7.33
C PHE A 381 4.64 8.69 5.98
N SER A 382 3.73 7.89 5.44
CA SER A 382 3.84 7.26 4.13
C SER A 382 2.54 7.35 3.35
N LEU A 383 2.65 7.63 2.04
CA LEU A 383 1.52 7.67 1.12
C LEU A 383 1.42 6.34 0.37
N THR A 384 0.41 5.53 0.68
CA THR A 384 0.18 4.27 -0.03
C THR A 384 -0.32 4.51 -1.45
N PHE A 385 0.31 3.88 -2.44
CA PHE A 385 0.00 4.12 -3.86
C PHE A 385 -1.44 3.74 -4.21
N ASN A 386 -1.97 2.63 -3.70
CA ASN A 386 -3.34 2.23 -3.96
C ASN A 386 -4.36 3.33 -3.61
N ARG A 387 -4.17 4.03 -2.49
CA ARG A 387 -5.05 5.14 -2.07
C ARG A 387 -4.88 6.38 -2.95
N LEU A 388 -3.64 6.71 -3.35
CA LEU A 388 -3.38 7.81 -4.28
C LEU A 388 -4.08 7.58 -5.62
N TYR A 389 -3.95 6.36 -6.18
CA TYR A 389 -4.64 5.99 -7.42
C TYR A 389 -6.17 6.05 -7.29
N ILE A 390 -6.73 5.61 -6.15
CA ILE A 390 -8.18 5.69 -5.93
C ILE A 390 -8.67 7.12 -5.83
N ILE A 391 -7.93 8.03 -5.16
CA ILE A 391 -8.26 9.46 -5.11
C ILE A 391 -8.26 10.07 -6.53
N ALA A 392 -7.19 9.83 -7.30
CA ALA A 392 -7.09 10.31 -8.67
C ALA A 392 -8.20 9.72 -9.57
N PHE A 393 -8.48 8.44 -9.43
CA PHE A 393 -9.54 7.74 -10.15
C PHE A 393 -10.92 8.29 -9.82
N ALA A 394 -11.24 8.50 -8.54
CA ALA A 394 -12.52 9.07 -8.11
C ALA A 394 -12.75 10.46 -8.69
N LEU A 395 -11.72 11.31 -8.70
CA LEU A 395 -11.79 12.64 -9.33
C LEU A 395 -11.95 12.53 -10.85
N THR A 396 -11.31 11.58 -11.51
CA THR A 396 -11.43 11.33 -12.94
C THR A 396 -12.86 10.90 -13.31
N VAL A 397 -13.44 9.95 -12.55
CA VAL A 397 -14.84 9.52 -12.74
C VAL A 397 -15.81 10.69 -12.50
N PHE A 398 -15.57 11.48 -11.45
CA PHE A 398 -16.38 12.69 -11.18
C PHE A 398 -16.32 13.68 -12.32
N LEU A 399 -15.13 14.02 -12.83
CA LEU A 399 -14.96 14.94 -13.96
C LEU A 399 -15.58 14.37 -15.25
N GLY A 400 -15.37 13.08 -15.52
CA GLY A 400 -15.98 12.39 -16.66
C GLY A 400 -17.50 12.47 -16.61
N LEU A 401 -18.10 12.23 -15.44
CA LEU A 401 -19.53 12.37 -15.24
C LEU A 401 -20.03 13.81 -15.43
N LEU A 402 -19.31 14.80 -14.90
CA LEU A 402 -19.62 16.21 -15.12
C LEU A 402 -19.61 16.56 -16.61
N LEU A 403 -18.64 16.03 -17.38
CA LEU A 403 -18.57 16.21 -18.83
C LEU A 403 -19.77 15.57 -19.53
N VAL A 404 -20.13 14.34 -19.17
CA VAL A 404 -21.31 13.65 -19.70
C VAL A 404 -22.57 14.47 -19.44
N LEU A 405 -22.80 14.91 -18.20
CA LEU A 405 -24.01 15.64 -17.84
C LEU A 405 -24.05 17.07 -18.38
N LYS A 406 -22.90 17.77 -18.54
CA LYS A 406 -22.87 19.16 -19.03
C LYS A 406 -22.77 19.28 -20.55
N LYS A 407 -22.05 18.37 -21.21
CA LYS A 407 -21.66 18.52 -22.62
C LYS A 407 -22.35 17.56 -23.56
N THR A 408 -23.06 16.50 -23.08
CA THR A 408 -23.71 15.53 -23.99
C THR A 408 -25.22 15.76 -24.13
N ARG A 409 -25.78 15.17 -25.20
CA ARG A 409 -27.24 15.16 -25.43
C ARG A 409 -27.99 14.43 -24.31
N LEU A 410 -27.39 13.37 -23.75
CA LEU A 410 -27.96 12.65 -22.62
C LEU A 410 -28.14 13.59 -21.43
N GLY A 411 -27.09 14.33 -21.06
CA GLY A 411 -27.15 15.27 -19.93
C GLY A 411 -28.17 16.40 -20.13
N LEU A 412 -28.34 16.89 -21.36
CA LEU A 412 -29.39 17.87 -21.70
C LEU A 412 -30.79 17.27 -21.46
N GLN A 413 -31.02 16.06 -21.97
CA GLN A 413 -32.31 15.37 -21.84
C GLN A 413 -32.62 14.99 -20.39
N VAL A 414 -31.60 14.56 -19.65
CA VAL A 414 -31.69 14.28 -18.19
C VAL A 414 -32.18 15.52 -17.45
N ARG A 415 -31.55 16.69 -17.68
CA ARG A 415 -31.97 17.95 -17.06
C ARG A 415 -33.36 18.37 -17.47
N ALA A 416 -33.74 18.20 -18.74
CA ALA A 416 -35.10 18.53 -19.23
C ALA A 416 -36.15 17.66 -18.52
N VAL A 417 -35.93 16.35 -18.41
CA VAL A 417 -36.83 15.40 -17.73
C VAL A 417 -36.93 15.68 -16.24
N SER A 418 -35.80 16.04 -15.60
CA SER A 418 -35.80 16.36 -14.13
C SER A 418 -36.53 17.68 -13.85
N GLN A 419 -36.46 18.66 -14.75
CA GLN A 419 -37.12 19.95 -14.58
C GLN A 419 -38.64 19.84 -14.74
N ASN A 420 -39.11 19.25 -15.84
CA ASN A 420 -40.51 18.99 -16.09
C ASN A 420 -40.71 17.81 -17.07
N ARG A 421 -41.12 16.68 -16.49
CA ARG A 421 -41.29 15.42 -17.25
C ARG A 421 -42.40 15.50 -18.31
N GLN A 422 -43.50 16.20 -18.02
CA GLN A 422 -44.63 16.31 -18.96
C GLN A 422 -44.26 17.20 -20.16
N THR A 423 -43.66 18.36 -19.91
CA THR A 423 -43.18 19.25 -20.97
C THR A 423 -42.10 18.58 -21.82
N ALA A 424 -41.16 17.86 -21.20
CA ALA A 424 -40.13 17.12 -21.93
C ALA A 424 -40.73 16.06 -22.88
N ARG A 425 -41.78 15.34 -22.42
CA ARG A 425 -42.53 14.41 -23.29
C ARG A 425 -43.24 15.12 -24.44
N GLY A 426 -43.88 16.27 -24.19
CA GLY A 426 -44.51 17.08 -25.21
C GLY A 426 -43.54 17.55 -26.31
N LEU A 427 -42.27 17.78 -25.94
CA LEU A 427 -41.18 18.12 -26.86
C LEU A 427 -40.54 16.87 -27.54
N GLY A 428 -41.12 15.68 -27.40
CA GLY A 428 -40.67 14.45 -28.07
C GLY A 428 -39.57 13.68 -27.34
N ILE A 429 -39.17 14.07 -26.10
CA ILE A 429 -38.19 13.34 -25.32
C ILE A 429 -38.85 12.07 -24.71
N ARG A 430 -38.29 10.90 -25.03
CA ARG A 430 -38.77 9.64 -24.50
C ARG A 430 -38.28 9.45 -23.03
N SER A 431 -39.03 10.04 -22.09
CA SER A 431 -38.67 10.09 -20.65
C SER A 431 -38.33 8.68 -20.08
N ASP A 432 -39.02 7.62 -20.55
CA ASP A 432 -38.78 6.25 -20.06
C ASP A 432 -37.41 5.70 -20.48
N ARG A 433 -36.90 6.07 -21.66
CA ARG A 433 -35.54 5.71 -22.09
C ARG A 433 -34.50 6.51 -21.31
N ILE A 434 -34.78 7.82 -21.10
CA ILE A 434 -33.85 8.66 -20.32
C ILE A 434 -33.75 8.21 -18.89
N ASN A 435 -34.85 7.80 -18.26
CA ASN A 435 -34.84 7.26 -16.90
C ASN A 435 -34.03 5.96 -16.84
N ALA A 436 -34.26 5.02 -17.77
CA ALA A 436 -33.50 3.75 -17.78
C ALA A 436 -31.99 3.99 -18.01
N LEU A 437 -31.61 4.93 -18.91
CA LEU A 437 -30.19 5.28 -19.11
C LEU A 437 -29.59 6.00 -17.92
N THR A 438 -30.34 6.88 -17.26
CA THR A 438 -29.89 7.60 -16.05
C THR A 438 -29.68 6.64 -14.89
N PHE A 439 -30.63 5.72 -14.68
CA PHE A 439 -30.53 4.70 -13.66
C PHE A 439 -29.36 3.73 -13.96
N GLY A 440 -29.21 3.29 -15.21
CA GLY A 440 -28.08 2.49 -15.66
C GLY A 440 -26.74 3.19 -15.50
N LEU A 441 -26.66 4.49 -15.81
CA LEU A 441 -25.45 5.30 -15.60
C LEU A 441 -25.07 5.36 -14.11
N GLY A 442 -26.04 5.68 -13.22
CA GLY A 442 -25.80 5.72 -11.78
C GLY A 442 -25.40 4.37 -11.22
N SER A 443 -26.05 3.29 -11.68
CA SER A 443 -25.74 1.90 -11.31
C SER A 443 -24.37 1.46 -11.84
N GLY A 444 -24.00 1.84 -13.05
CA GLY A 444 -22.69 1.56 -13.62
C GLY A 444 -21.56 2.23 -12.83
N ILE A 445 -21.77 3.49 -12.41
CA ILE A 445 -20.82 4.20 -11.54
C ILE A 445 -20.72 3.52 -10.15
N ALA A 446 -21.83 3.01 -9.61
CA ALA A 446 -21.80 2.19 -8.41
C ALA A 446 -20.93 0.93 -8.59
N GLY A 447 -21.04 0.26 -9.75
CA GLY A 447 -20.16 -0.85 -10.11
C GLY A 447 -18.68 -0.45 -10.14
N VAL A 448 -18.37 0.70 -10.71
CA VAL A 448 -16.99 1.26 -10.71
C VAL A 448 -16.51 1.58 -9.30
N ALA A 449 -17.37 2.06 -8.39
CA ALA A 449 -17.05 2.21 -6.98
C ALA A 449 -16.70 0.85 -6.34
N GLY A 450 -17.38 -0.22 -6.73
CA GLY A 450 -17.08 -1.59 -6.30
C GLY A 450 -15.69 -2.06 -6.70
N VAL A 451 -15.22 -1.70 -7.91
CA VAL A 451 -13.84 -2.00 -8.36
C VAL A 451 -12.82 -1.32 -7.45
N ALA A 452 -13.02 -0.03 -7.15
CA ALA A 452 -12.12 0.72 -6.25
C ALA A 452 -12.13 0.14 -4.82
N LEU A 453 -13.30 -0.24 -4.32
CA LEU A 453 -13.45 -0.85 -2.99
C LEU A 453 -12.77 -2.22 -2.90
N ALA A 454 -12.82 -3.04 -3.95
CA ALA A 454 -12.15 -4.33 -4.01
C ALA A 454 -10.63 -4.23 -3.85
N GLN A 455 -10.02 -3.06 -4.11
CA GLN A 455 -8.59 -2.80 -3.89
C GLN A 455 -8.26 -2.38 -2.45
N LEU A 456 -9.26 -2.08 -1.63
CA LEU A 456 -9.08 -1.61 -0.25
C LEU A 456 -9.61 -2.58 0.80
N THR A 457 -10.58 -3.40 0.41
CA THR A 457 -11.27 -4.32 1.31
C THR A 457 -11.54 -5.66 0.62
N ASN A 458 -11.78 -6.70 1.41
CA ASN A 458 -12.22 -7.97 0.85
C ASN A 458 -13.62 -7.85 0.23
N VAL A 459 -13.81 -8.56 -0.87
CA VAL A 459 -15.10 -8.63 -1.57
C VAL A 459 -16.01 -9.65 -0.88
N GLY A 460 -17.16 -9.19 -0.43
CA GLY A 460 -18.12 -10.04 0.26
C GLY A 460 -19.58 -9.68 -0.02
N PRO A 461 -20.53 -10.58 0.27
CA PRO A 461 -21.95 -10.35 -0.02
C PRO A 461 -22.56 -9.16 0.72
N ASN A 462 -21.97 -8.73 1.83
CA ASN A 462 -22.43 -7.60 2.64
C ASN A 462 -21.71 -6.28 2.33
N LEU A 463 -20.80 -6.28 1.34
CA LEU A 463 -19.99 -5.10 1.00
C LEU A 463 -20.87 -3.89 0.70
N GLY A 464 -21.94 -4.07 -0.08
CA GLY A 464 -22.84 -3.00 -0.46
C GLY A 464 -23.57 -2.36 0.72
N GLN A 465 -24.03 -3.16 1.66
CA GLN A 465 -24.72 -2.67 2.86
C GLN A 465 -23.83 -1.79 3.76
N ALA A 466 -22.53 -2.05 3.77
CA ALA A 466 -21.59 -1.27 4.58
C ALA A 466 -21.47 0.19 4.08
N TYR A 467 -21.76 0.44 2.78
CA TYR A 467 -21.56 1.74 2.16
C TYR A 467 -22.86 2.46 1.75
N ILE A 468 -24.01 1.78 1.72
CA ILE A 468 -25.27 2.41 1.28
C ILE A 468 -25.69 3.57 2.20
N ILE A 469 -25.59 3.39 3.53
CA ILE A 469 -25.96 4.41 4.50
C ILE A 469 -25.03 5.61 4.36
N ASP A 470 -23.72 5.38 4.27
CA ASP A 470 -22.72 6.43 4.09
C ASP A 470 -22.98 7.19 2.78
N SER A 471 -23.33 6.49 1.69
CA SER A 471 -23.67 7.10 0.40
C SER A 471 -24.92 8.02 0.51
N PHE A 472 -25.97 7.59 1.22
CA PHE A 472 -27.13 8.43 1.48
C PHE A 472 -26.77 9.65 2.30
N MET A 473 -25.98 9.49 3.35
CA MET A 473 -25.51 10.61 4.18
C MET A 473 -24.78 11.65 3.34
N VAL A 474 -23.89 11.22 2.46
CA VAL A 474 -23.14 12.12 1.55
C VAL A 474 -24.10 12.89 0.63
N VAL A 475 -25.07 12.20 -0.01
CA VAL A 475 -26.00 12.82 -0.96
C VAL A 475 -26.92 13.82 -0.26
N VAL A 476 -27.47 13.47 0.92
CA VAL A 476 -28.40 14.33 1.66
C VAL A 476 -27.65 15.51 2.28
N PHE A 477 -26.47 15.29 2.87
CA PHE A 477 -25.65 16.37 3.42
C PHE A 477 -25.17 17.33 2.34
N GLY A 478 -24.76 16.81 1.17
CA GLY A 478 -24.31 17.60 0.03
C GLY A 478 -25.42 18.43 -0.63
N GLY A 479 -26.65 17.93 -0.58
CA GLY A 479 -27.82 18.45 -1.29
C GLY A 479 -28.17 17.59 -2.50
N VAL A 480 -29.36 17.01 -2.46
CA VAL A 480 -29.84 16.04 -3.45
C VAL A 480 -29.74 16.60 -4.88
N GLY A 481 -29.10 15.86 -5.77
CA GLY A 481 -28.95 16.22 -7.19
C GLY A 481 -27.85 17.24 -7.49
N ASN A 482 -27.13 17.76 -6.50
CA ASN A 482 -25.98 18.64 -6.71
C ASN A 482 -24.67 17.88 -6.61
N LEU A 483 -24.01 17.64 -7.76
CA LEU A 483 -22.75 16.89 -7.80
C LEU A 483 -21.60 17.57 -7.05
N TRP A 484 -21.53 18.91 -7.08
CA TRP A 484 -20.52 19.64 -6.30
C TRP A 484 -20.79 19.53 -4.79
N GLY A 485 -22.07 19.51 -4.41
CA GLY A 485 -22.47 19.21 -3.04
C GLY A 485 -22.06 17.81 -2.60
N THR A 486 -22.27 16.81 -3.46
CA THR A 486 -21.84 15.43 -3.21
C THR A 486 -20.33 15.33 -3.06
N LEU A 487 -19.54 16.02 -3.90
CA LEU A 487 -18.08 16.08 -3.79
C LEU A 487 -17.62 16.63 -2.43
N THR A 488 -18.11 17.83 -2.09
CA THR A 488 -17.71 18.48 -0.83
C THR A 488 -18.16 17.70 0.38
N ALA A 489 -19.37 17.12 0.34
CA ALA A 489 -19.89 16.27 1.42
C ALA A 489 -19.04 15.00 1.60
N ALA A 490 -18.71 14.31 0.52
CA ALA A 490 -17.92 13.07 0.56
C ALA A 490 -16.56 13.29 1.23
N PHE A 491 -15.83 14.34 0.80
CA PHE A 491 -14.52 14.65 1.39
C PHE A 491 -14.64 15.16 2.81
N SER A 492 -15.63 16.04 3.11
CA SER A 492 -15.84 16.53 4.48
C SER A 492 -16.17 15.41 5.46
N LEU A 493 -17.05 14.48 5.07
CA LEU A 493 -17.43 13.34 5.91
C LEU A 493 -16.31 12.31 6.03
N GLY A 494 -15.55 12.07 4.96
CA GLY A 494 -14.38 11.21 4.97
C GLY A 494 -13.31 11.71 5.94
N ILE A 495 -13.00 13.02 5.88
CA ILE A 495 -12.05 13.67 6.79
C ILE A 495 -12.58 13.68 8.23
N ALA A 496 -13.85 14.05 8.44
CA ALA A 496 -14.45 14.09 9.78
C ALA A 496 -14.42 12.71 10.46
N ASN A 497 -14.77 11.64 9.72
CA ASN A 497 -14.70 10.27 10.22
C ASN A 497 -13.28 9.93 10.67
N LYS A 498 -12.26 10.21 9.84
CA LYS A 498 -10.87 9.87 10.15
C LYS A 498 -10.26 10.73 11.25
N LEU A 499 -10.70 11.96 11.44
CA LEU A 499 -10.29 12.79 12.57
C LEU A 499 -10.92 12.34 13.91
N LEU A 500 -12.14 11.81 13.87
CA LEU A 500 -12.81 11.31 15.07
C LEU A 500 -12.36 9.90 15.48
N GLU A 501 -11.92 9.08 14.52
CA GLU A 501 -11.56 7.68 14.74
C GLU A 501 -10.48 7.45 15.81
N PRO A 502 -9.37 8.22 15.89
CA PRO A 502 -8.36 8.05 16.94
C PRO A 502 -8.86 8.34 18.35
N VAL A 503 -9.89 9.20 18.49
CA VAL A 503 -10.43 9.63 19.80
C VAL A 503 -11.56 8.73 20.27
N SER A 504 -12.45 8.34 19.37
CA SER A 504 -13.69 7.63 19.70
C SER A 504 -13.74 6.18 19.20
N GLY A 505 -12.79 5.76 18.35
CA GLY A 505 -12.86 4.49 17.65
C GLY A 505 -13.76 4.56 16.40
N ALA A 506 -13.59 3.63 15.47
CA ALA A 506 -14.23 3.65 14.15
C ALA A 506 -15.77 3.59 14.20
N VAL A 507 -16.35 2.84 15.15
CA VAL A 507 -17.80 2.68 15.27
C VAL A 507 -18.45 3.94 15.82
N LEU A 508 -17.92 4.49 16.92
CA LEU A 508 -18.46 5.72 17.52
C LEU A 508 -18.24 6.93 16.61
N ALA A 509 -17.15 7.00 15.87
CA ALA A 509 -16.93 8.07 14.88
C ALA A 509 -18.05 8.10 13.83
N LYS A 510 -18.44 6.95 13.28
CA LYS A 510 -19.60 6.86 12.37
C LYS A 510 -20.90 7.29 13.01
N ILE A 511 -21.16 6.91 14.27
CA ILE A 511 -22.36 7.32 15.02
C ILE A 511 -22.37 8.83 15.21
N PHE A 512 -21.25 9.44 15.62
CA PHE A 512 -21.17 10.89 15.80
C PHE A 512 -21.42 11.65 14.49
N VAL A 513 -20.84 11.17 13.38
CA VAL A 513 -21.08 11.73 12.04
C VAL A 513 -22.56 11.61 11.67
N LEU A 514 -23.19 10.45 11.90
CA LEU A 514 -24.61 10.24 11.63
C LEU A 514 -25.50 11.20 12.45
N VAL A 515 -25.25 11.29 13.76
CA VAL A 515 -26.00 12.22 14.66
C VAL A 515 -25.81 13.66 14.19
N PHE A 516 -24.57 14.06 13.86
CA PHE A 516 -24.30 15.39 13.31
C PHE A 516 -25.13 15.67 12.05
N ILE A 517 -25.18 14.73 11.12
CA ILE A 517 -25.96 14.88 9.87
C ILE A 517 -27.45 14.99 10.16
N ILE A 518 -28.00 14.19 11.08
CA ILE A 518 -29.42 14.28 11.48
C ILE A 518 -29.74 15.67 12.04
N LEU A 519 -28.92 16.17 12.93
CA LEU A 519 -29.10 17.53 13.49
C LEU A 519 -28.93 18.63 12.44
N PHE A 520 -27.97 18.43 11.51
CA PHE A 520 -27.74 19.36 10.40
C PHE A 520 -28.94 19.43 9.46
N ILE A 521 -29.54 18.27 9.09
CA ILE A 521 -30.71 18.21 8.20
C ILE A 521 -31.93 18.84 8.83
N GLN A 522 -32.15 18.69 10.16
CA GLN A 522 -33.21 19.38 10.89
C GLN A 522 -33.10 20.91 10.76
N ARG A 523 -31.88 21.44 10.70
CA ARG A 523 -31.63 22.87 10.53
C ARG A 523 -31.59 23.32 9.08
N LYS A 524 -31.06 22.48 8.18
CA LYS A 524 -30.92 22.75 6.74
C LYS A 524 -31.42 21.57 5.92
N PRO A 525 -32.72 21.39 5.75
CA PRO A 525 -33.30 20.19 5.11
C PRO A 525 -32.91 20.02 3.65
N ARG A 526 -32.47 21.11 2.98
CA ARG A 526 -32.02 21.09 1.57
C ARG A 526 -30.52 20.78 1.39
N GLY A 527 -29.79 20.46 2.47
CA GLY A 527 -28.34 20.19 2.45
C GLY A 527 -27.48 21.44 2.32
N LEU A 528 -26.16 21.22 2.03
CA LEU A 528 -25.17 22.31 1.90
C LEU A 528 -25.40 23.17 0.63
N PHE A 529 -25.73 22.52 -0.48
CA PHE A 529 -25.89 23.16 -1.79
C PHE A 529 -27.28 22.87 -2.37
N PRO A 530 -28.32 23.60 -1.93
CA PRO A 530 -29.66 23.39 -2.42
C PRO A 530 -29.75 23.65 -3.93
N GLN A 531 -30.47 22.81 -4.66
CA GLN A 531 -30.79 23.09 -6.05
C GLN A 531 -31.72 24.32 -6.16
N ARG A 532 -31.40 25.21 -7.10
CA ARG A 532 -32.26 26.33 -7.44
C ARG A 532 -33.21 25.89 -8.59
N GLY A 533 -34.50 25.91 -8.37
CA GLY A 533 -35.51 25.53 -9.39
C GLY A 533 -36.85 25.22 -8.74
N ARG A 534 -37.87 24.90 -9.55
CA ARG A 534 -39.27 24.72 -9.18
C ARG A 534 -39.51 23.60 -8.12
N ALA A 535 -38.62 22.60 -8.06
CA ALA A 535 -38.61 21.60 -6.98
C ALA A 535 -38.11 22.16 -5.63
N ALA A 536 -37.81 23.45 -5.53
CA ALA A 536 -37.40 24.12 -4.30
C ALA A 536 -38.58 24.85 -3.65
N GLU A 537 -39.74 24.90 -4.25
CA GLU A 537 -40.93 25.64 -3.81
C GLU A 537 -42.05 24.73 -3.26
N GLU A 538 -41.92 23.39 -3.44
CA GLU A 538 -42.72 22.37 -2.73
C GLU A 538 -41.90 21.78 -1.58
#